data_ab754a6afc2382456289885e4e441431
#
_entry.id   ab754a6afc2382456289885e4e441431
#
_cell.length_a   1.000
_cell.length_b   1.000
_cell.length_c   1.000
_cell.angle_alpha   90.00
_cell.angle_beta   90.00
_cell.angle_gamma   90.00
#
_symmetry.space_group_name_H-M   'P 1'
#
loop_
_entity.id
_entity.type
_entity.pdbx_description
1 polymer ?
#
loop_
_entity_poly.entity_id
_entity_poly.type
_entity_poly.pdbx_seq_one_letter_code
_entity_poly.pdbx_strand_id
1 'polypeptide(L)'
;MTRAPGAVGCDHDPMDAASALARWHAVVESRDPAGLPALIAEDAVFRSPAVHAPQEGRDTVVGYLTAAFTVLGPELVYEREWLGEDSAVLQFRTRVGAYDVSGVDIITWDDGGQVVDFTVLVRPARALTAVVEAMGAELMRMLEPDS
;
A
#
# COMPACT_ATOMS: atom_id res chain seq x y z
N MET A 1 20.88 -13.67 5.78
CA MET A 1 20.99 -15.11 5.56
C MET A 1 21.56 -15.37 4.18
N THR A 2 22.59 -16.15 4.13
CA THR A 2 23.28 -16.40 2.90
C THR A 2 22.61 -17.51 2.10
N ARG A 3 22.38 -17.25 0.84
CA ARG A 3 21.81 -18.26 -0.03
C ARG A 3 22.83 -19.37 -0.30
N ALA A 4 22.37 -20.60 -0.34
CA ALA A 4 23.25 -21.71 -0.66
C ALA A 4 23.77 -21.56 -2.08
N PRO A 5 25.09 -21.75 -2.29
CA PRO A 5 25.65 -21.57 -3.63
C PRO A 5 25.08 -22.50 -4.68
N GLY A 6 24.55 -23.64 -4.27
CA GLY A 6 23.98 -24.59 -5.20
C GLY A 6 22.59 -24.30 -5.70
N ALA A 7 21.98 -23.23 -5.21
CA ALA A 7 20.62 -22.88 -5.62
C ALA A 7 20.57 -22.20 -6.98
N VAL A 8 21.71 -22.15 -7.65
CA VAL A 8 21.90 -21.41 -8.87
C VAL A 8 21.07 -21.92 -10.04
N GLY A 9 20.61 -23.08 -10.06
CA GLY A 9 19.83 -23.58 -11.17
C GLY A 9 18.40 -23.11 -11.25
N CYS A 10 17.96 -22.37 -10.28
CA CYS A 10 16.59 -21.87 -10.28
C CYS A 10 16.41 -20.82 -11.36
N ASP A 11 15.37 -20.93 -12.13
CA ASP A 11 15.07 -20.01 -13.21
C ASP A 11 14.77 -18.60 -12.69
N HIS A 12 14.35 -18.52 -11.43
CA HIS A 12 14.11 -17.23 -10.81
C HIS A 12 14.33 -17.35 -9.31
N ASP A 13 14.95 -16.33 -8.77
CA ASP A 13 15.09 -16.19 -7.34
C ASP A 13 13.88 -15.43 -6.80
N PRO A 14 13.50 -15.71 -5.55
CA PRO A 14 12.49 -14.87 -4.89
C PRO A 14 12.95 -13.42 -4.91
N MET A 15 12.02 -12.51 -5.14
CA MET A 15 12.32 -11.09 -5.07
C MET A 15 12.47 -10.73 -3.59
N ASP A 16 13.57 -10.06 -3.24
CA ASP A 16 13.75 -9.64 -1.86
C ASP A 16 12.87 -8.41 -1.55
N ALA A 17 12.69 -8.16 -0.25
CA ALA A 17 11.84 -7.07 0.20
C ALA A 17 12.35 -5.71 -0.28
N ALA A 18 13.66 -5.53 -0.37
CA ALA A 18 14.22 -4.26 -0.84
C ALA A 18 13.82 -3.98 -2.29
N SER A 19 13.86 -4.98 -3.15
CA SER A 19 13.45 -4.83 -4.55
C SER A 19 11.95 -4.59 -4.67
N ALA A 20 11.16 -5.32 -3.89
CA ALA A 20 9.71 -5.14 -3.89
C ALA A 20 9.34 -3.73 -3.39
N LEU A 21 10.02 -3.27 -2.36
CA LEU A 21 9.80 -1.92 -1.82
C LEU A 21 10.17 -0.85 -2.84
N ALA A 22 11.26 -1.05 -3.59
CA ALA A 22 11.64 -0.10 -4.63
C ALA A 22 10.55 0.03 -5.70
N ARG A 23 9.92 -1.08 -6.07
CA ARG A 23 8.80 -1.06 -7.01
C ARG A 23 7.61 -0.28 -6.46
N TRP A 24 7.31 -0.47 -5.18
CA TRP A 24 6.25 0.28 -4.52
C TRP A 24 6.53 1.77 -4.55
N HIS A 25 7.75 2.17 -4.16
CA HIS A 25 8.13 3.58 -4.19
C HIS A 25 8.03 4.18 -5.59
N ALA A 26 8.41 3.43 -6.61
CA ALA A 26 8.34 3.92 -7.98
C ALA A 26 6.89 4.25 -8.38
N VAL A 27 5.95 3.39 -8.00
CA VAL A 27 4.54 3.63 -8.32
C VAL A 27 3.99 4.81 -7.52
N VAL A 28 4.34 4.91 -6.23
CA VAL A 28 3.89 6.03 -5.41
C VAL A 28 4.44 7.35 -5.96
N GLU A 29 5.71 7.38 -6.35
CA GLU A 29 6.34 8.58 -6.90
C GLU A 29 5.74 8.97 -8.26
N SER A 30 5.34 7.99 -9.05
CA SER A 30 4.71 8.26 -10.33
C SER A 30 3.34 8.90 -10.18
N ARG A 31 2.70 8.67 -9.04
CA ARG A 31 1.33 9.10 -8.74
C ARG A 31 0.31 8.54 -9.72
N ASP A 32 0.66 7.47 -10.42
CA ASP A 32 -0.19 6.83 -11.40
C ASP A 32 -0.66 5.48 -10.88
N PRO A 33 -1.95 5.36 -10.51
CA PRO A 33 -2.46 4.09 -9.99
C PRO A 33 -2.48 2.97 -11.01
N ALA A 34 -2.26 3.27 -12.28
CA ALA A 34 -2.22 2.24 -13.31
C ALA A 34 -1.09 1.22 -13.07
N GLY A 35 -0.08 1.58 -12.30
CA GLY A 35 1.00 0.66 -11.93
C GLY A 35 0.64 -0.30 -10.81
N LEU A 36 -0.47 -0.10 -10.11
CA LEU A 36 -0.81 -0.92 -8.94
C LEU A 36 -1.17 -2.37 -9.27
N PRO A 37 -1.97 -2.67 -10.31
CA PRO A 37 -2.37 -4.07 -10.52
C PRO A 37 -1.21 -5.04 -10.64
N ALA A 38 -0.10 -4.61 -11.23
CA ALA A 38 1.08 -5.48 -11.38
C ALA A 38 1.78 -5.76 -10.05
N LEU A 39 1.57 -4.91 -9.05
CA LEU A 39 2.22 -5.05 -7.73
C LEU A 39 1.41 -5.88 -6.75
N ILE A 40 0.13 -6.11 -7.00
CA ILE A 40 -0.80 -6.68 -6.04
C ILE A 40 -1.10 -8.12 -6.41
N ALA A 41 -0.94 -9.04 -5.44
CA ALA A 41 -1.24 -10.44 -5.65
C ALA A 41 -2.75 -10.65 -5.83
N GLU A 42 -3.11 -11.72 -6.52
CA GLU A 42 -4.51 -12.04 -6.78
C GLU A 42 -5.30 -12.23 -5.49
N ASP A 43 -4.67 -12.79 -4.46
CA ASP A 43 -5.29 -13.07 -3.17
C ASP A 43 -4.90 -12.06 -2.09
N ALA A 44 -4.48 -10.86 -2.48
CA ALA A 44 -4.07 -9.83 -1.55
C ALA A 44 -5.19 -9.40 -0.61
N VAL A 45 -4.80 -8.89 0.55
CA VAL A 45 -5.72 -8.39 1.57
C VAL A 45 -5.32 -6.97 1.94
N PHE A 46 -6.30 -6.10 2.03
CA PHE A 46 -6.12 -4.73 2.50
C PHE A 46 -6.82 -4.57 3.84
N ARG A 47 -6.09 -4.07 4.83
CA ARG A 47 -6.61 -3.83 6.18
C ARG A 47 -6.66 -2.34 6.42
N SER A 48 -7.88 -1.82 6.30
CA SER A 48 -8.17 -0.40 6.43
C SER A 48 -8.11 0.04 7.91
N PRO A 49 -7.69 1.28 8.19
CA PRO A 49 -7.78 1.78 9.55
C PRO A 49 -9.21 2.08 9.99
N ALA A 50 -10.17 2.05 9.08
CA ALA A 50 -11.56 2.39 9.35
C ALA A 50 -12.43 1.18 9.67
N VAL A 51 -12.12 0.02 9.07
CA VAL A 51 -12.97 -1.17 9.15
C VAL A 51 -12.12 -2.35 9.56
N HIS A 52 -12.56 -3.08 10.59
CA HIS A 52 -11.80 -4.23 11.08
C HIS A 52 -11.79 -5.39 10.08
N ALA A 53 -12.88 -5.59 9.34
CA ALA A 53 -12.96 -6.68 8.38
C ALA A 53 -11.99 -6.46 7.22
N PRO A 54 -11.16 -7.47 6.88
CA PRO A 54 -10.23 -7.32 5.78
C PRO A 54 -10.94 -7.23 4.43
N GLN A 55 -10.35 -6.48 3.51
CA GLN A 55 -10.85 -6.34 2.15
C GLN A 55 -10.00 -7.22 1.25
N GLU A 56 -10.61 -8.17 0.56
CA GLU A 56 -9.88 -9.24 -0.11
C GLU A 56 -9.97 -9.16 -1.63
N GLY A 57 -8.91 -9.57 -2.27
CA GLY A 57 -8.82 -9.67 -3.72
C GLY A 57 -8.10 -8.50 -4.36
N ARG A 58 -7.39 -8.79 -5.47
CA ARG A 58 -6.60 -7.78 -6.17
C ARG A 58 -7.43 -6.55 -6.55
N ASP A 59 -8.58 -6.76 -7.17
CA ASP A 59 -9.37 -5.63 -7.66
C ASP A 59 -9.84 -4.75 -6.51
N THR A 60 -10.24 -5.36 -5.41
CA THR A 60 -10.65 -4.63 -4.21
C THR A 60 -9.48 -3.83 -3.64
N VAL A 61 -8.33 -4.48 -3.50
CA VAL A 61 -7.14 -3.84 -2.93
C VAL A 61 -6.68 -2.69 -3.83
N VAL A 62 -6.64 -2.91 -5.13
CA VAL A 62 -6.25 -1.86 -6.08
C VAL A 62 -7.22 -0.68 -5.99
N GLY A 63 -8.50 -0.95 -5.82
CA GLY A 63 -9.50 0.12 -5.67
C GLY A 63 -9.23 0.98 -4.44
N TYR A 64 -8.97 0.34 -3.30
CA TYR A 64 -8.66 1.08 -2.07
C TYR A 64 -7.35 1.87 -2.18
N LEU A 65 -6.32 1.28 -2.76
CA LEU A 65 -5.04 1.97 -2.92
C LEU A 65 -5.14 3.12 -3.92
N THR A 66 -5.94 2.95 -4.96
CA THR A 66 -6.20 4.03 -5.92
C THR A 66 -6.87 5.22 -5.22
N ALA A 67 -7.88 4.94 -4.39
CA ALA A 67 -8.53 5.99 -3.61
C ALA A 67 -7.53 6.66 -2.67
N ALA A 68 -6.67 5.86 -2.03
CA ALA A 68 -5.66 6.39 -1.13
C ALA A 68 -4.66 7.30 -1.84
N PHE A 69 -4.31 7.00 -3.08
CA PHE A 69 -3.44 7.87 -3.87
C PHE A 69 -4.06 9.26 -4.06
N THR A 70 -5.36 9.30 -4.27
CA THR A 70 -6.08 10.57 -4.42
C THR A 70 -6.18 11.32 -3.11
N VAL A 71 -6.51 10.61 -2.02
CA VAL A 71 -6.79 11.26 -0.73
C VAL A 71 -5.51 11.61 0.02
N LEU A 72 -4.55 10.69 0.08
CA LEU A 72 -3.33 10.85 0.88
C LEU A 72 -2.14 11.31 0.05
N GLY A 73 -2.15 10.94 -1.23
CA GLY A 73 -0.97 11.05 -2.07
C GLY A 73 -0.41 12.43 -2.32
N PRO A 74 -1.25 13.46 -2.55
CA PRO A 74 -0.71 14.77 -2.98
C PRO A 74 0.36 15.35 -2.06
N GLU A 75 0.23 15.14 -0.74
CA GLU A 75 1.19 15.67 0.21
C GLU A 75 1.89 14.59 1.02
N LEU A 76 1.78 13.34 0.60
CA LEU A 76 2.35 12.22 1.35
C LEU A 76 3.86 12.18 1.24
N VAL A 77 4.51 12.06 2.39
CA VAL A 77 5.97 11.91 2.50
C VAL A 77 6.24 10.73 3.40
N TYR A 78 7.05 9.79 2.92
CA TYR A 78 7.57 8.71 3.75
C TYR A 78 8.77 9.23 4.52
N GLU A 79 8.74 9.07 5.85
CA GLU A 79 9.78 9.63 6.71
C GLU A 79 10.78 8.60 7.17
N ARG A 80 10.32 7.38 7.48
CA ARG A 80 11.19 6.31 7.94
C ARG A 80 10.67 4.98 7.42
N GLU A 81 11.60 4.04 7.25
CA GLU A 81 11.29 2.70 6.76
C GLU A 81 12.03 1.65 7.57
N TRP A 82 11.36 0.56 7.81
CA TRP A 82 11.96 -0.62 8.44
C TRP A 82 11.72 -1.80 7.52
N LEU A 83 12.78 -2.46 7.12
CA LEU A 83 12.73 -3.54 6.16
C LEU A 83 12.88 -4.86 6.88
N GLY A 84 11.91 -5.75 6.70
CA GLY A 84 11.97 -7.11 7.19
C GLY A 84 12.39 -8.06 6.08
N GLU A 85 12.27 -9.34 6.33
CA GLU A 85 12.66 -10.38 5.36
C GLU A 85 11.72 -10.39 4.16
N ASP A 86 10.42 -10.30 4.40
CA ASP A 86 9.40 -10.29 3.36
C ASP A 86 8.41 -9.14 3.51
N SER A 87 8.77 -8.14 4.31
CA SER A 87 7.85 -7.08 4.67
C SER A 87 8.58 -5.79 4.93
N ALA A 88 7.83 -4.70 5.00
CA ALA A 88 8.36 -3.40 5.37
C ALA A 88 7.31 -2.61 6.12
N VAL A 89 7.77 -1.71 6.97
CA VAL A 89 6.93 -0.72 7.63
C VAL A 89 7.39 0.65 7.15
N LEU A 90 6.45 1.42 6.60
CA LEU A 90 6.73 2.74 6.05
C LEU A 90 5.97 3.77 6.87
N GLN A 91 6.69 4.60 7.59
CA GLN A 91 6.07 5.68 8.35
C GLN A 91 5.89 6.88 7.44
N PHE A 92 4.67 7.39 7.39
CA PHE A 92 4.37 8.53 6.52
C PHE A 92 3.71 9.65 7.30
N ARG A 93 3.79 10.85 6.71
CA ARG A 93 2.94 11.97 7.10
C ARG A 93 2.31 12.54 5.83
N THR A 94 1.14 13.11 6.01
CA THR A 94 0.44 13.76 4.92
C THR A 94 -0.56 14.77 5.53
N ARG A 95 -1.40 15.31 4.70
CA ARG A 95 -2.43 16.24 5.13
C ARG A 95 -3.71 15.94 4.38
N VAL A 96 -4.81 15.90 5.13
CA VAL A 96 -6.14 15.70 4.54
C VAL A 96 -7.03 16.84 5.04
N GLY A 97 -7.45 17.71 4.13
CA GLY A 97 -8.17 18.92 4.52
C GLY A 97 -7.33 19.78 5.45
N ALA A 98 -7.84 20.04 6.63
CA ALA A 98 -7.16 20.87 7.63
C ALA A 98 -6.34 20.04 8.63
N TYR A 99 -6.27 18.72 8.46
CA TYR A 99 -5.68 17.83 9.47
C TYR A 99 -4.34 17.29 9.03
N ASP A 100 -3.36 17.36 9.93
CA ASP A 100 -2.11 16.66 9.76
C ASP A 100 -2.32 15.20 10.11
N VAL A 101 -1.84 14.31 9.25
CA VAL A 101 -2.06 12.88 9.36
C VAL A 101 -0.71 12.18 9.45
N SER A 102 -0.56 11.28 10.42
CA SER A 102 0.61 10.43 10.52
C SER A 102 0.14 8.98 10.51
N GLY A 103 0.91 8.12 9.90
CA GLY A 103 0.54 6.72 9.86
C GLY A 103 1.68 5.82 9.45
N VAL A 104 1.36 4.54 9.34
CA VAL A 104 2.28 3.55 8.80
C VAL A 104 1.56 2.66 7.82
N ASP A 105 2.26 2.30 6.76
CA ASP A 105 1.88 1.22 5.86
C ASP A 105 2.72 0.02 6.24
N ILE A 106 2.08 -1.12 6.48
CA ILE A 106 2.77 -2.37 6.73
C ILE A 106 2.49 -3.26 5.53
N ILE A 107 3.54 -3.56 4.77
CA ILE A 107 3.41 -4.26 3.50
C ILE A 107 4.12 -5.60 3.59
N THR A 108 3.44 -6.67 3.20
CA THR A 108 4.05 -8.00 3.10
C THR A 108 3.95 -8.46 1.66
N TRP A 109 5.05 -9.05 1.16
CA TRP A 109 5.16 -9.52 -0.22
C TRP A 109 5.33 -11.04 -0.27
N ASP A 110 4.88 -11.63 -1.38
CA ASP A 110 5.16 -13.04 -1.65
C ASP A 110 6.52 -13.17 -2.35
N ASP A 111 6.89 -14.39 -2.68
CA ASP A 111 8.19 -14.67 -3.31
C ASP A 111 8.34 -13.99 -4.67
N GLY A 112 7.26 -13.72 -5.34
CA GLY A 112 7.28 -13.00 -6.61
C GLY A 112 7.35 -11.50 -6.47
N GLY A 113 7.36 -10.99 -5.25
CA GLY A 113 7.41 -9.56 -5.00
C GLY A 113 6.07 -8.86 -5.14
N GLN A 114 4.98 -9.62 -5.15
CA GLN A 114 3.64 -9.01 -5.16
C GLN A 114 3.12 -8.87 -3.74
N VAL A 115 2.39 -7.78 -3.50
CA VAL A 115 1.81 -7.49 -2.19
C VAL A 115 0.73 -8.52 -1.87
N VAL A 116 0.84 -9.18 -0.72
CA VAL A 116 -0.19 -10.10 -0.23
C VAL A 116 -0.95 -9.53 0.95
N ASP A 117 -0.38 -8.60 1.69
CA ASP A 117 -1.06 -7.94 2.82
C ASP A 117 -0.61 -6.49 2.87
N PHE A 118 -1.57 -5.60 3.00
CA PHE A 118 -1.31 -4.17 3.09
C PHE A 118 -2.18 -3.62 4.23
N THR A 119 -1.53 -3.26 5.33
CA THR A 119 -2.21 -2.75 6.52
C THR A 119 -1.87 -1.28 6.73
N VAL A 120 -2.87 -0.47 7.02
CA VAL A 120 -2.68 0.97 7.26
C VAL A 120 -3.14 1.32 8.66
N LEU A 121 -2.28 1.98 9.43
CA LEU A 121 -2.60 2.53 10.74
C LEU A 121 -2.44 4.05 10.66
N VAL A 122 -3.37 4.77 11.27
CA VAL A 122 -3.43 6.24 11.17
C VAL A 122 -3.64 6.86 12.54
N ARG A 123 -2.96 7.96 12.79
CA ARG A 123 -3.12 8.79 13.98
C ARG A 123 -3.13 10.27 13.60
N PRO A 124 -3.64 11.16 14.47
CA PRO A 124 -4.45 10.89 15.65
C PRO A 124 -5.91 10.61 15.28
N ALA A 125 -6.76 10.34 16.26
CA ALA A 125 -8.15 9.97 16.00
C ALA A 125 -8.90 10.99 15.15
N ARG A 126 -8.62 12.26 15.36
CA ARG A 126 -9.25 13.34 14.62
C ARG A 126 -8.88 13.28 13.13
N ALA A 127 -7.61 13.02 12.85
CA ALA A 127 -7.14 12.85 11.48
C ALA A 127 -7.70 11.59 10.85
N LEU A 128 -7.82 10.51 11.63
CA LEU A 128 -8.41 9.27 11.15
C LEU A 128 -9.84 9.50 10.66
N THR A 129 -10.63 10.25 11.40
CA THR A 129 -12.01 10.56 10.98
C THR A 129 -12.02 11.28 9.63
N ALA A 130 -11.12 12.26 9.45
CA ALA A 130 -11.02 12.98 8.19
C ALA A 130 -10.62 12.06 7.03
N VAL A 131 -9.69 11.15 7.29
CA VAL A 131 -9.25 10.17 6.27
C VAL A 131 -10.40 9.25 5.90
N VAL A 132 -11.13 8.74 6.88
CA VAL A 132 -12.26 7.84 6.65
C VAL A 132 -13.32 8.52 5.78
N GLU A 133 -13.66 9.76 6.11
CA GLU A 133 -14.66 10.50 5.34
C GLU A 133 -14.18 10.75 3.91
N ALA A 134 -12.93 11.18 3.75
CA ALA A 134 -12.38 11.46 2.43
C ALA A 134 -12.27 10.19 1.58
N MET A 135 -11.85 9.08 2.19
CA MET A 135 -11.76 7.80 1.49
C MET A 135 -13.15 7.32 1.06
N GLY A 136 -14.14 7.45 1.96
CA GLY A 136 -15.52 7.07 1.63
C GLY A 136 -16.06 7.87 0.45
N ALA A 137 -15.83 9.17 0.43
CA ALA A 137 -16.26 10.03 -0.66
C ALA A 137 -15.58 9.66 -1.97
N GLU A 138 -14.27 9.37 -1.92
CA GLU A 138 -13.52 9.01 -3.12
C GLU A 138 -13.97 7.64 -3.67
N LEU A 139 -14.20 6.66 -2.81
CA LEU A 139 -14.69 5.36 -3.23
C LEU A 139 -16.06 5.46 -3.87
N MET A 140 -16.95 6.30 -3.32
CA MET A 140 -18.26 6.52 -3.91
C MET A 140 -18.14 7.19 -5.27
N ARG A 141 -17.25 8.18 -5.40
CA ARG A 141 -17.01 8.85 -6.67
C ARG A 141 -16.53 7.86 -7.74
N MET A 142 -15.65 6.92 -7.36
CA MET A 142 -15.12 5.92 -8.28
C MET A 142 -16.20 4.95 -8.77
N LEU A 143 -17.25 4.74 -7.98
CA LEU A 143 -18.37 3.86 -8.36
C LEU A 143 -19.40 4.56 -9.24
N GLU A 144 -19.34 5.88 -9.34
CA GLU A 144 -20.30 6.61 -10.16
C GLU A 144 -20.02 6.36 -11.65
N PRO A 145 -21.05 6.11 -12.44
CA PRO A 145 -20.84 5.98 -13.88
C PRO A 145 -20.39 7.30 -14.45
N ASP A 146 -19.57 7.21 -15.49
CA ASP A 146 -19.14 8.40 -16.20
C ASP A 146 -20.34 9.14 -16.78
N SER A 147 -20.42 10.38 -16.47
CA SER A 147 -21.50 11.20 -16.97
C SER A 147 -20.97 12.21 -17.96
#